data_8a9bdef8ea2db4c87ca817474cf8f6b6
#
_entry.id   8a9bdef8ea2db4c87ca817474cf8f6b6
#
_cell.length_a   1.000
_cell.length_b   1.000
_cell.length_c   1.000
_cell.angle_alpha   90.00
_cell.angle_beta   90.00
_cell.angle_gamma   90.00
#
_symmetry.space_group_name_H-M   'P 1'
#
loop_
_entity.id
_entity.type
_entity.pdbx_description
1 polymer ?
#
loop_
_entity_poly.entity_id
_entity_poly.type
_entity_poly.pdbx_seq_one_letter_code
_entity_poly.pdbx_strand_id
1 'polypeptide(L)'
;MRATFALALLLAVAWADHHHHHAHHRDSHQHDGDMECHHLSPPNADFAFALYKNINSKTAAGKNIFFSPLGVSTALSMLSTGARGETHTQMFSTLGYSSMNQSAVNDAYSHLFHMLGHSQESQVLNVGNSLALRQNFAPLDSFIADIEKHYSAHIFKVDFEKAQEAAAEINNYISEKTQGKIKDMVKDLDTSMAMVLINYVYFRGQWEKPFDGNHTSKGEFFVDENTKVEVDMMKRTGRYDFYQDMDNHTSVLLLPYKGNTSMMIVLPDDGKMKEVEDVICKDHIRHWHDSLSRNSVDVEMPKFAISGDAALDESLKEMGMTNAFGDTADFGGISDEVKLKVSKASHQAVLSVDETGTEAAAATTIEVMPMSMPERMILNKPFLVFILEHSTRSILFMGKISNPTEA
;
A
#
# COMPACT_ATOMS: atom_id res chain seq x y z
N MET A 1 4.86 -20.64 -70.52
CA MET A 1 4.01 -19.87 -69.56
C MET A 1 3.33 -20.79 -68.52
N ARG A 2 4.09 -21.58 -67.79
CA ARG A 2 3.54 -22.44 -66.72
C ARG A 2 4.51 -22.68 -65.53
N ALA A 3 5.42 -21.76 -65.28
CA ALA A 3 6.40 -21.93 -64.18
C ALA A 3 6.41 -20.76 -63.15
N THR A 4 5.55 -19.77 -63.32
CA THR A 4 5.56 -18.58 -62.44
C THR A 4 4.42 -18.50 -61.41
N PHE A 5 3.47 -19.47 -61.43
CA PHE A 5 2.35 -19.50 -60.46
C PHE A 5 2.58 -20.38 -59.23
N ALA A 6 3.61 -21.24 -59.26
CA ALA A 6 3.88 -22.13 -58.11
C ALA A 6 4.75 -21.50 -57.00
N LEU A 7 5.49 -20.41 -57.33
CA LEU A 7 6.39 -19.75 -56.34
C LEU A 7 5.70 -18.74 -55.44
N ALA A 8 4.53 -18.22 -55.88
CA ALA A 8 3.77 -17.24 -55.08
C ALA A 8 2.91 -17.87 -53.98
N LEU A 9 2.57 -19.17 -54.09
CA LEU A 9 1.79 -19.87 -53.04
C LEU A 9 2.65 -20.41 -51.89
N LEU A 10 3.96 -20.59 -52.12
CA LEU A 10 4.89 -21.06 -51.08
C LEU A 10 5.38 -19.95 -50.17
N LEU A 11 5.30 -18.70 -50.60
CA LEU A 11 5.66 -17.54 -49.77
C LEU A 11 4.51 -17.09 -48.85
N ALA A 12 3.28 -17.41 -49.17
CA ALA A 12 2.14 -17.07 -48.31
C ALA A 12 1.95 -18.02 -47.11
N VAL A 13 2.48 -19.26 -47.22
CA VAL A 13 2.40 -20.25 -46.13
C VAL A 13 3.53 -20.06 -45.09
N ALA A 14 4.68 -19.50 -45.52
CA ALA A 14 5.81 -19.23 -44.59
C ALA A 14 5.63 -18.00 -43.71
N TRP A 15 4.65 -17.15 -43.97
CA TRP A 15 4.34 -15.98 -43.14
C TRP A 15 3.23 -16.24 -42.10
N ALA A 16 2.49 -17.32 -42.24
CA ALA A 16 1.45 -17.69 -41.30
C ALA A 16 1.98 -18.48 -40.06
N ASP A 17 3.22 -19.02 -40.19
CA ASP A 17 3.79 -19.86 -39.09
C ASP A 17 4.74 -19.12 -38.15
N HIS A 18 4.94 -17.80 -38.31
CA HIS A 18 5.83 -17.02 -37.45
C HIS A 18 5.11 -16.13 -36.41
N HIS A 19 3.80 -16.29 -36.27
CA HIS A 19 3.05 -15.57 -35.22
C HIS A 19 2.57 -16.44 -34.05
N HIS A 20 3.07 -17.64 -33.91
CA HIS A 20 2.73 -18.51 -32.77
C HIS A 20 3.99 -19.01 -32.06
N HIS A 21 4.74 -18.16 -31.39
CA HIS A 21 5.57 -18.56 -30.26
C HIS A 21 6.11 -17.33 -29.55
N HIS A 22 5.28 -16.67 -28.79
CA HIS A 22 5.58 -16.07 -27.50
C HIS A 22 4.26 -15.98 -26.72
N ALA A 23 3.63 -17.14 -26.55
CA ALA A 23 2.75 -17.31 -25.42
C ALA A 23 3.69 -17.58 -24.24
N HIS A 24 3.97 -16.53 -23.45
CA HIS A 24 4.37 -16.75 -22.09
C HIS A 24 3.32 -17.68 -21.49
N HIS A 25 3.74 -18.83 -21.04
CA HIS A 25 3.01 -19.60 -20.06
C HIS A 25 2.86 -18.70 -18.83
N ARG A 26 1.83 -17.86 -18.87
CA ARG A 26 1.11 -17.52 -17.66
C ARG A 26 0.42 -18.82 -17.29
N ASP A 27 0.82 -19.43 -16.20
CA ASP A 27 -0.05 -20.27 -15.43
C ASP A 27 -1.22 -19.36 -15.01
N SER A 28 -2.12 -19.16 -15.95
CA SER A 28 -3.42 -18.63 -15.69
C SER A 28 -4.22 -19.80 -15.08
N HIS A 29 -4.20 -19.92 -13.77
CA HIS A 29 -5.42 -20.32 -13.11
C HIS A 29 -6.42 -19.23 -13.45
N GLN A 30 -7.01 -19.32 -14.64
CA GLN A 30 -8.21 -18.64 -15.02
C GLN A 30 -9.31 -19.13 -14.07
N HIS A 31 -9.39 -18.51 -12.90
CA HIS A 31 -10.66 -18.39 -12.23
C HIS A 31 -11.44 -17.36 -13.04
N ASP A 32 -12.14 -17.87 -14.05
CA ASP A 32 -13.22 -17.18 -14.74
C ASP A 32 -14.34 -17.03 -13.69
N GLY A 33 -14.35 -15.90 -13.00
CA GLY A 33 -15.28 -15.59 -11.91
C GLY A 33 -14.73 -14.45 -11.07
N ASP A 34 -15.64 -13.74 -10.48
CA ASP A 34 -15.40 -12.68 -9.52
C ASP A 34 -14.45 -13.19 -8.41
N MET A 35 -13.19 -12.75 -8.42
CA MET A 35 -12.19 -13.23 -7.47
C MET A 35 -12.57 -12.76 -6.07
N GLU A 36 -12.61 -13.66 -5.09
CA GLU A 36 -13.07 -13.37 -3.72
C GLU A 36 -12.41 -12.12 -3.13
N CYS A 37 -11.10 -11.96 -3.30
CA CYS A 37 -10.39 -10.79 -2.77
C CYS A 37 -10.81 -9.47 -3.44
N HIS A 38 -11.40 -9.49 -4.63
CA HIS A 38 -11.88 -8.28 -5.30
C HIS A 38 -13.10 -7.67 -4.59
N HIS A 39 -13.86 -8.43 -3.82
CA HIS A 39 -14.94 -7.89 -2.99
C HIS A 39 -14.46 -6.95 -1.89
N LEU A 40 -13.19 -7.07 -1.49
CA LEU A 40 -12.56 -6.18 -0.52
C LEU A 40 -12.14 -4.83 -1.14
N SER A 41 -11.89 -4.78 -2.45
CA SER A 41 -11.29 -3.61 -3.08
C SER A 41 -12.14 -2.33 -2.93
N PRO A 42 -13.43 -2.30 -3.25
CA PRO A 42 -14.22 -1.09 -3.07
C PRO A 42 -14.32 -0.60 -1.61
N PRO A 43 -14.70 -1.43 -0.63
CA PRO A 43 -14.77 -0.95 0.75
C PRO A 43 -13.41 -0.57 1.33
N ASN A 44 -12.35 -1.31 1.00
CA ASN A 44 -11.00 -0.97 1.46
C ASN A 44 -10.51 0.35 0.87
N ALA A 45 -10.85 0.65 -0.38
CA ALA A 45 -10.54 1.94 -0.98
C ALA A 45 -11.33 3.10 -0.32
N ASP A 46 -12.60 2.92 -0.06
CA ASP A 46 -13.40 3.92 0.68
C ASP A 46 -12.84 4.18 2.07
N PHE A 47 -12.46 3.13 2.79
CA PHE A 47 -11.82 3.23 4.08
C PHE A 47 -10.46 3.95 3.99
N ALA A 48 -9.66 3.65 2.98
CA ALA A 48 -8.36 4.30 2.75
C ALA A 48 -8.49 5.81 2.65
N PHE A 49 -9.42 6.31 1.83
CA PHE A 49 -9.64 7.75 1.66
C PHE A 49 -10.26 8.40 2.90
N ALA A 50 -11.16 7.73 3.59
CA ALA A 50 -11.73 8.23 4.85
C ALA A 50 -10.63 8.37 5.93
N LEU A 51 -9.77 7.38 6.06
CA LEU A 51 -8.63 7.43 6.99
C LEU A 51 -7.63 8.52 6.61
N TYR A 52 -7.31 8.63 5.31
CA TYR A 52 -6.43 9.69 4.83
C TYR A 52 -6.96 11.09 5.20
N LYS A 53 -8.23 11.36 4.94
CA LYS A 53 -8.85 12.66 5.26
C LYS A 53 -8.83 12.94 6.75
N ASN A 54 -9.06 11.94 7.57
CA ASN A 54 -8.98 12.07 9.03
C ASN A 54 -7.54 12.40 9.48
N ILE A 55 -6.55 11.64 9.01
CA ILE A 55 -5.14 11.89 9.34
C ILE A 55 -4.71 13.27 8.84
N ASN A 56 -5.07 13.63 7.60
CA ASN A 56 -4.70 14.92 7.02
C ASN A 56 -5.27 16.11 7.81
N SER A 57 -6.47 15.99 8.35
CA SER A 57 -7.08 17.03 9.18
C SER A 57 -6.32 17.33 10.48
N LYS A 58 -5.51 16.41 10.93
CA LYS A 58 -4.70 16.48 12.17
C LYS A 58 -3.21 16.70 11.91
N THR A 59 -2.79 16.61 10.65
CA THR A 59 -1.40 16.74 10.26
C THR A 59 -1.04 18.20 10.06
N ALA A 60 0.05 18.64 10.68
CA ALA A 60 0.55 19.99 10.51
C ALA A 60 1.01 20.25 9.07
N ALA A 61 0.90 21.50 8.63
CA ALA A 61 1.36 21.90 7.31
C ALA A 61 2.86 21.56 7.12
N GLY A 62 3.19 21.08 5.93
CA GLY A 62 4.57 20.70 5.57
C GLY A 62 5.01 19.35 6.10
N LYS A 63 4.17 18.62 6.83
CA LYS A 63 4.46 17.27 7.30
C LYS A 63 3.97 16.21 6.32
N ASN A 64 4.73 15.13 6.23
CA ASN A 64 4.37 13.99 5.40
C ASN A 64 3.25 13.17 6.02
N ILE A 65 2.46 12.54 5.17
CA ILE A 65 1.51 11.49 5.54
C ILE A 65 1.93 10.23 4.80
N PHE A 66 2.00 9.12 5.50
CA PHE A 66 2.29 7.83 4.88
C PHE A 66 1.75 6.68 5.73
N PHE A 67 0.96 5.82 5.14
CA PHE A 67 0.41 4.63 5.80
C PHE A 67 0.04 3.57 4.77
N SER A 68 -0.22 2.35 5.25
CA SER A 68 -0.75 1.25 4.44
C SER A 68 -2.24 1.06 4.71
N PRO A 69 -3.13 1.48 3.80
CA PRO A 69 -4.56 1.21 3.94
C PRO A 69 -4.85 -0.29 4.02
N LEU A 70 -4.19 -1.09 3.18
CA LEU A 70 -4.34 -2.55 3.22
C LEU A 70 -3.93 -3.12 4.57
N GLY A 71 -2.81 -2.67 5.12
CA GLY A 71 -2.33 -3.12 6.42
C GLY A 71 -3.33 -2.84 7.54
N VAL A 72 -3.84 -1.62 7.61
CA VAL A 72 -4.82 -1.23 8.63
C VAL A 72 -6.13 -2.00 8.46
N SER A 73 -6.66 -2.09 7.25
CA SER A 73 -7.88 -2.88 6.97
C SER A 73 -7.73 -4.34 7.36
N THR A 74 -6.58 -4.94 7.07
CA THR A 74 -6.27 -6.34 7.40
C THR A 74 -6.24 -6.55 8.91
N ALA A 75 -5.53 -5.69 9.64
CA ALA A 75 -5.41 -5.80 11.09
C ALA A 75 -6.76 -5.66 11.81
N LEU A 76 -7.58 -4.70 11.38
CA LEU A 76 -8.91 -4.51 11.94
C LEU A 76 -9.87 -5.64 11.57
N SER A 77 -9.77 -6.17 10.36
CA SER A 77 -10.56 -7.34 9.93
C SER A 77 -10.20 -8.58 10.74
N MET A 78 -8.92 -8.79 10.99
CA MET A 78 -8.44 -9.84 11.90
C MET A 78 -9.06 -9.70 13.29
N LEU A 79 -8.99 -8.51 13.87
CA LEU A 79 -9.53 -8.22 15.20
C LEU A 79 -11.06 -8.41 15.25
N SER A 80 -11.77 -8.05 14.18
CA SER A 80 -13.22 -8.20 14.09
C SER A 80 -13.70 -9.64 14.20
N THR A 81 -12.85 -10.60 13.88
CA THR A 81 -13.11 -12.05 14.03
C THR A 81 -13.44 -12.39 15.48
N GLY A 82 -12.83 -11.70 16.44
CA GLY A 82 -13.09 -11.87 17.88
C GLY A 82 -14.12 -10.90 18.47
N ALA A 83 -14.64 -9.96 17.70
CA ALA A 83 -15.61 -8.98 18.15
C ALA A 83 -17.04 -9.53 18.07
N ARG A 84 -17.90 -9.04 18.96
CA ARG A 84 -19.32 -9.40 19.03
C ARG A 84 -20.19 -8.15 19.19
N GLY A 85 -21.48 -8.29 18.93
CA GLY A 85 -22.50 -7.26 19.17
C GLY A 85 -22.16 -5.92 18.51
N GLU A 86 -22.36 -4.84 19.24
CA GLU A 86 -22.12 -3.47 18.76
C GLU A 86 -20.64 -3.22 18.38
N THR A 87 -19.69 -3.84 19.08
CA THR A 87 -18.26 -3.76 18.74
C THR A 87 -18.02 -4.24 17.31
N HIS A 88 -18.54 -5.41 16.96
CA HIS A 88 -18.45 -5.97 15.61
C HIS A 88 -19.17 -5.10 14.57
N THR A 89 -20.38 -4.64 14.89
CA THR A 89 -21.18 -3.80 14.00
C THR A 89 -20.45 -2.51 13.63
N GLN A 90 -19.88 -1.81 14.62
CA GLN A 90 -19.10 -0.59 14.39
C GLN A 90 -17.84 -0.85 13.55
N MET A 91 -17.13 -1.95 13.82
CA MET A 91 -15.95 -2.32 13.05
C MET A 91 -16.31 -2.59 11.58
N PHE A 92 -17.35 -3.37 11.32
CA PHE A 92 -17.80 -3.66 9.96
C PHE A 92 -18.31 -2.43 9.23
N SER A 93 -19.07 -1.57 9.91
CA SER A 93 -19.54 -0.32 9.33
C SER A 93 -18.38 0.60 8.95
N THR A 94 -17.40 0.79 9.83
CA THR A 94 -16.23 1.63 9.57
C THR A 94 -15.37 1.08 8.43
N LEU A 95 -15.21 -0.25 8.35
CA LEU A 95 -14.46 -0.90 7.27
C LEU A 95 -15.23 -1.02 5.95
N GLY A 96 -16.52 -0.71 5.95
CA GLY A 96 -17.37 -0.81 4.76
C GLY A 96 -17.86 -2.22 4.44
N TYR A 97 -17.89 -3.14 5.41
CA TYR A 97 -18.23 -4.54 5.24
C TYR A 97 -19.66 -4.89 5.66
N SER A 98 -20.55 -3.92 5.87
CA SER A 98 -21.90 -4.15 6.42
C SER A 98 -22.76 -5.10 5.57
N SER A 99 -22.47 -5.24 4.28
CA SER A 99 -23.15 -6.19 3.37
C SER A 99 -22.51 -7.57 3.35
N MET A 100 -21.42 -7.79 4.07
CA MET A 100 -20.69 -9.07 4.16
C MET A 100 -20.84 -9.66 5.55
N ASN A 101 -20.65 -10.97 5.68
CA ASN A 101 -20.48 -11.61 6.97
C ASN A 101 -19.00 -11.87 7.29
N GLN A 102 -18.70 -12.20 8.54
CA GLN A 102 -17.31 -12.43 8.98
C GLN A 102 -16.62 -13.54 8.20
N SER A 103 -17.31 -14.62 7.90
CA SER A 103 -16.76 -15.74 7.13
C SER A 103 -16.36 -15.31 5.72
N ALA A 104 -17.21 -14.54 5.03
CA ALA A 104 -16.90 -14.02 3.70
C ALA A 104 -15.70 -13.08 3.71
N VAL A 105 -15.58 -12.22 4.71
CA VAL A 105 -14.41 -11.33 4.88
C VAL A 105 -13.15 -12.15 5.13
N ASN A 106 -13.20 -13.13 6.02
CA ASN A 106 -12.04 -13.99 6.31
C ASN A 106 -11.57 -14.78 5.08
N ASP A 107 -12.49 -15.36 4.32
CA ASP A 107 -12.17 -16.10 3.10
C ASP A 107 -11.57 -15.17 2.03
N ALA A 108 -12.09 -13.96 1.89
CA ALA A 108 -11.55 -12.97 0.97
C ALA A 108 -10.11 -12.55 1.34
N TYR A 109 -9.80 -12.39 2.62
CA TYR A 109 -8.43 -12.11 3.07
C TYR A 109 -7.51 -13.31 2.91
N SER A 110 -7.97 -14.54 3.16
CA SER A 110 -7.19 -15.74 2.83
C SER A 110 -6.77 -15.76 1.37
N HIS A 111 -7.72 -15.48 0.47
CA HIS A 111 -7.45 -15.41 -0.96
C HIS A 111 -6.51 -14.26 -1.32
N LEU A 112 -6.70 -13.09 -0.72
CA LEU A 112 -5.84 -11.92 -0.93
C LEU A 112 -4.38 -12.23 -0.55
N PHE A 113 -4.14 -12.82 0.62
CA PHE A 113 -2.79 -13.18 1.04
C PHE A 113 -2.18 -14.30 0.21
N HIS A 114 -2.99 -15.24 -0.27
CA HIS A 114 -2.52 -16.22 -1.23
C HIS A 114 -2.03 -15.56 -2.53
N MET A 115 -2.79 -14.62 -3.06
CA MET A 115 -2.42 -13.86 -4.27
C MET A 115 -1.17 -13.01 -4.07
N LEU A 116 -1.07 -12.31 -2.93
CA LEU A 116 0.11 -11.49 -2.59
C LEU A 116 1.36 -12.33 -2.31
N GLY A 117 1.19 -13.55 -1.81
CA GLY A 117 2.28 -14.46 -1.45
C GLY A 117 2.95 -15.15 -2.63
N HIS A 118 2.44 -15.01 -3.85
CA HIS A 118 3.15 -15.39 -5.07
C HIS A 118 4.32 -14.42 -5.25
N SER A 119 5.39 -14.64 -4.46
CA SER A 119 6.57 -13.79 -4.44
C SER A 119 7.24 -13.79 -5.81
N GLN A 120 7.51 -12.60 -6.30
CA GLN A 120 8.37 -12.40 -7.44
C GLN A 120 9.77 -12.09 -6.90
N GLU A 121 10.81 -12.61 -7.52
CA GLU A 121 12.20 -12.41 -7.08
C GLU A 121 12.60 -10.94 -6.97
N SER A 122 11.90 -10.06 -7.70
CA SER A 122 12.14 -8.61 -7.77
C SER A 122 11.35 -7.79 -6.76
N GLN A 123 10.52 -8.43 -5.91
CA GLN A 123 9.60 -7.71 -5.02
C GLN A 123 9.43 -8.45 -3.69
N VAL A 124 9.51 -7.70 -2.60
CA VAL A 124 9.20 -8.19 -1.25
C VAL A 124 8.07 -7.34 -0.67
N LEU A 125 6.98 -7.98 -0.27
CA LEU A 125 5.91 -7.36 0.50
C LEU A 125 5.73 -8.16 1.79
N ASN A 126 5.88 -7.51 2.92
CA ASN A 126 5.66 -8.12 4.23
C ASN A 126 4.59 -7.32 4.98
N VAL A 127 3.45 -7.95 5.19
CA VAL A 127 2.33 -7.43 5.98
C VAL A 127 2.29 -8.18 7.28
N GLY A 128 2.65 -7.50 8.38
CA GLY A 128 2.64 -8.07 9.72
C GLY A 128 1.39 -7.68 10.48
N ASN A 129 0.61 -8.68 10.90
CA ASN A 129 -0.56 -8.54 11.73
C ASN A 129 -0.32 -9.26 13.04
N SER A 130 -0.40 -8.56 14.15
CA SER A 130 -0.11 -9.11 15.46
C SER A 130 -1.04 -8.57 16.53
N LEU A 131 -1.32 -9.40 17.53
CA LEU A 131 -1.94 -9.02 18.79
C LEU A 131 -0.98 -9.29 19.92
N ALA A 132 -0.71 -8.29 20.74
CA ALA A 132 -0.05 -8.49 22.02
C ALA A 132 -1.11 -8.59 23.11
N LEU A 133 -1.20 -9.75 23.73
CA LEU A 133 -2.17 -10.08 24.76
C LEU A 133 -1.48 -10.29 26.11
N ARG A 134 -2.12 -9.84 27.17
CA ARG A 134 -1.66 -10.09 28.55
C ARG A 134 -1.51 -11.60 28.77
N GLN A 135 -0.39 -12.01 29.34
CA GLN A 135 -0.01 -13.43 29.46
C GLN A 135 -0.89 -14.27 30.41
N ASN A 136 -1.74 -13.66 31.23
CA ASN A 136 -2.48 -14.33 32.29
C ASN A 136 -3.83 -14.94 31.87
N PHE A 137 -4.14 -14.97 30.56
CA PHE A 137 -5.29 -15.68 30.05
C PHE A 137 -4.97 -16.37 28.72
N ALA A 138 -5.77 -17.36 28.35
CA ALA A 138 -5.65 -18.05 27.07
C ALA A 138 -6.76 -17.58 26.12
N PRO A 139 -6.42 -17.10 24.91
CA PRO A 139 -7.42 -16.85 23.86
C PRO A 139 -8.12 -18.15 23.46
N LEU A 140 -9.36 -18.05 22.98
CA LEU A 140 -10.11 -19.18 22.47
C LEU A 140 -9.38 -19.83 21.26
N ASP A 141 -9.32 -21.15 21.25
CA ASP A 141 -8.65 -21.91 20.17
C ASP A 141 -9.25 -21.63 18.79
N SER A 142 -10.56 -21.42 18.71
CA SER A 142 -11.27 -21.06 17.48
C SER A 142 -10.79 -19.71 16.92
N PHE A 143 -10.57 -18.73 17.79
CA PHE A 143 -10.05 -17.42 17.38
C PHE A 143 -8.62 -17.53 16.86
N ILE A 144 -7.75 -18.23 17.58
CA ILE A 144 -6.36 -18.46 17.17
C ILE A 144 -6.32 -19.15 15.79
N ALA A 145 -7.09 -20.21 15.61
CA ALA A 145 -7.16 -20.95 14.37
C ALA A 145 -7.61 -20.07 13.19
N ASP A 146 -8.62 -19.22 13.39
CA ASP A 146 -9.16 -18.33 12.35
C ASP A 146 -8.13 -17.27 11.92
N ILE A 147 -7.49 -16.61 12.89
CA ILE A 147 -6.52 -15.54 12.56
C ILE A 147 -5.21 -16.07 11.96
N GLU A 148 -4.78 -17.26 12.37
CA GLU A 148 -3.63 -17.92 11.76
C GLU A 148 -3.94 -18.35 10.32
N LYS A 149 -5.11 -18.95 10.10
CA LYS A 149 -5.53 -19.43 8.79
C LYS A 149 -5.74 -18.30 7.77
N HIS A 150 -6.46 -17.24 8.15
CA HIS A 150 -6.93 -16.22 7.21
C HIS A 150 -6.05 -14.98 7.14
N TYR A 151 -5.28 -14.70 8.19
CA TYR A 151 -4.51 -13.45 8.30
C TYR A 151 -3.02 -13.65 8.56
N SER A 152 -2.56 -14.88 8.64
CA SER A 152 -1.16 -15.22 8.99
C SER A 152 -0.68 -14.46 10.25
N ALA A 153 -1.57 -14.33 11.22
CA ALA A 153 -1.36 -13.49 12.38
C ALA A 153 -0.40 -14.11 13.39
N HIS A 154 0.29 -13.26 14.13
CA HIS A 154 1.13 -13.63 15.26
C HIS A 154 0.54 -13.10 16.56
N ILE A 155 0.54 -13.94 17.62
CA ILE A 155 0.10 -13.54 18.95
C ILE A 155 1.31 -13.51 19.87
N PHE A 156 1.55 -12.32 20.48
CA PHE A 156 2.49 -12.18 21.59
C PHE A 156 1.74 -12.32 22.92
N LYS A 157 2.23 -13.20 23.78
CA LYS A 157 1.79 -13.25 25.18
C LYS A 157 2.83 -12.54 26.02
N VAL A 158 2.49 -11.37 26.52
CA VAL A 158 3.45 -10.46 27.15
C VAL A 158 3.01 -10.06 28.56
N ASP A 159 3.98 -9.71 29.36
CA ASP A 159 3.78 -9.13 30.69
C ASP A 159 3.83 -7.60 30.59
N PHE A 160 2.67 -6.97 30.59
CA PHE A 160 2.59 -5.50 30.55
C PHE A 160 3.11 -4.81 31.82
N GLU A 161 3.29 -5.53 32.93
CA GLU A 161 3.97 -5.01 34.13
C GLU A 161 5.47 -4.79 33.84
N LYS A 162 6.02 -5.54 32.88
CA LYS A 162 7.38 -5.37 32.37
C LYS A 162 7.36 -4.72 30.98
N ALA A 163 6.82 -3.52 30.92
CA ALA A 163 6.52 -2.83 29.66
C ALA A 163 7.73 -2.69 28.73
N GLN A 164 8.92 -2.41 29.24
CA GLN A 164 10.13 -2.27 28.43
C GLN A 164 10.58 -3.61 27.83
N GLU A 165 10.49 -4.69 28.59
CA GLU A 165 10.81 -6.04 28.09
C GLU A 165 9.80 -6.48 27.04
N ALA A 166 8.51 -6.22 27.25
CA ALA A 166 7.44 -6.51 26.29
C ALA A 166 7.64 -5.75 24.99
N ALA A 167 7.92 -4.46 25.06
CA ALA A 167 8.20 -3.64 23.87
C ALA A 167 9.45 -4.13 23.13
N ALA A 168 10.52 -4.50 23.83
CA ALA A 168 11.74 -5.01 23.23
C ALA A 168 11.50 -6.35 22.50
N GLU A 169 10.73 -7.27 23.07
CA GLU A 169 10.37 -8.54 22.45
C GLU A 169 9.62 -8.32 21.11
N ILE A 170 8.62 -7.46 21.14
CA ILE A 170 7.81 -7.15 19.96
C ILE A 170 8.65 -6.44 18.89
N ASN A 171 9.41 -5.43 19.29
CA ASN A 171 10.25 -4.66 18.36
C ASN A 171 11.35 -5.50 17.74
N ASN A 172 11.96 -6.42 18.46
CA ASN A 172 12.96 -7.34 17.93
C ASN A 172 12.36 -8.28 16.86
N TYR A 173 11.17 -8.80 17.12
CA TYR A 173 10.44 -9.61 16.16
C TYR A 173 10.15 -8.84 14.86
N ILE A 174 9.64 -7.62 14.98
CA ILE A 174 9.31 -6.77 13.83
C ILE A 174 10.59 -6.40 13.06
N SER A 175 11.66 -6.05 13.76
CA SER A 175 12.96 -5.74 13.14
C SER A 175 13.49 -6.91 12.33
N GLU A 176 13.41 -8.11 12.86
CA GLU A 176 13.82 -9.32 12.14
C GLU A 176 12.97 -9.55 10.89
N LYS A 177 11.64 -9.43 10.99
CA LYS A 177 10.71 -9.61 9.86
C LYS A 177 10.83 -8.54 8.78
N THR A 178 11.30 -7.36 9.12
CA THR A 178 11.45 -6.22 8.21
C THR A 178 12.91 -5.94 7.83
N GLN A 179 13.81 -6.88 8.08
CA GLN A 179 15.24 -6.75 7.76
C GLN A 179 15.87 -5.48 8.36
N GLY A 180 15.47 -5.15 9.59
CA GLY A 180 15.95 -3.98 10.31
C GLY A 180 15.39 -2.64 9.85
N LYS A 181 14.38 -2.62 8.98
CA LYS A 181 13.77 -1.37 8.48
C LYS A 181 12.81 -0.74 9.48
N ILE A 182 12.18 -1.56 10.32
CA ILE A 182 11.30 -1.10 11.41
C ILE A 182 11.89 -1.62 12.72
N LYS A 183 12.36 -0.73 13.59
CA LYS A 183 13.12 -1.12 14.80
C LYS A 183 12.38 -0.86 16.11
N ASP A 184 11.82 0.33 16.26
CA ASP A 184 11.29 0.83 17.54
C ASP A 184 9.83 1.25 17.39
N MET A 185 9.01 0.37 16.79
CA MET A 185 7.62 0.65 16.48
C MET A 185 6.75 0.75 17.73
N VAL A 186 6.90 -0.20 18.66
CA VAL A 186 6.06 -0.29 19.84
C VAL A 186 6.70 0.48 20.99
N LYS A 187 5.96 1.48 21.47
CA LYS A 187 6.37 2.40 22.54
C LYS A 187 5.19 2.60 23.50
N ASP A 188 5.48 3.15 24.65
CA ASP A 188 4.47 3.62 25.61
C ASP A 188 3.48 2.53 26.05
N LEU A 189 3.98 1.31 26.23
CA LEU A 189 3.22 0.25 26.88
C LEU A 189 3.16 0.51 28.39
N ASP A 190 2.02 0.20 28.99
CA ASP A 190 1.81 0.38 30.42
C ASP A 190 1.06 -0.81 31.07
N THR A 191 1.03 -0.82 32.40
CA THR A 191 0.46 -1.91 33.19
C THR A 191 -1.05 -2.06 33.04
N SER A 192 -1.75 -1.04 32.59
CA SER A 192 -3.20 -1.07 32.35
C SER A 192 -3.62 -1.79 31.09
N MET A 193 -2.69 -2.03 30.19
CA MET A 193 -2.96 -2.61 28.89
C MET A 193 -3.25 -4.11 28.99
N ALA A 194 -4.17 -4.59 28.17
CA ALA A 194 -4.52 -6.00 28.07
C ALA A 194 -4.43 -6.52 26.62
N MET A 195 -4.68 -5.66 25.63
CA MET A 195 -4.63 -6.00 24.22
C MET A 195 -4.12 -4.83 23.40
N VAL A 196 -3.07 -5.07 22.63
CA VAL A 196 -2.48 -4.10 21.71
C VAL A 196 -2.49 -4.67 20.31
N LEU A 197 -3.12 -3.95 19.37
CA LEU A 197 -3.12 -4.27 17.96
C LEU A 197 -1.89 -3.66 17.28
N ILE A 198 -1.16 -4.48 16.55
CA ILE A 198 0.10 -4.08 15.90
C ILE A 198 0.04 -4.48 14.44
N ASN A 199 0.23 -3.51 13.57
CA ASN A 199 0.35 -3.74 12.14
C ASN A 199 1.55 -3.00 11.57
N TYR A 200 2.31 -3.68 10.76
CA TYR A 200 3.38 -3.07 9.98
C TYR A 200 3.34 -3.57 8.54
N VAL A 201 3.76 -2.70 7.63
CA VAL A 201 3.91 -3.06 6.22
C VAL A 201 5.24 -2.56 5.70
N TYR A 202 5.99 -3.48 5.14
CA TYR A 202 7.26 -3.22 4.50
C TYR A 202 7.19 -3.69 3.04
N PHE A 203 7.60 -2.81 2.15
CA PHE A 203 7.63 -3.08 0.72
C PHE A 203 9.01 -2.75 0.14
N ARG A 204 9.49 -3.65 -0.71
CA ARG A 204 10.69 -3.47 -1.51
C ARG A 204 10.41 -3.92 -2.93
N GLY A 205 10.59 -3.03 -3.90
CA GLY A 205 10.39 -3.31 -5.32
C GLY A 205 11.48 -2.66 -6.17
N GLN A 206 11.75 -3.24 -7.32
CA GLN A 206 12.64 -2.68 -8.32
C GLN A 206 11.82 -2.01 -9.41
N TRP A 207 12.22 -0.81 -9.84
CA TRP A 207 11.58 -0.18 -11.00
C TRP A 207 11.70 -1.08 -12.24
N GLU A 208 10.64 -1.17 -13.02
CA GLU A 208 10.72 -1.76 -14.36
C GLU A 208 11.70 -0.98 -15.23
N LYS A 209 11.69 0.35 -15.08
CA LYS A 209 12.60 1.29 -15.74
C LYS A 209 13.35 2.11 -14.70
N PRO A 210 14.55 1.67 -14.27
CA PRO A 210 15.32 2.37 -13.23
C PRO A 210 15.84 3.72 -13.72
N PHE A 211 16.09 4.62 -12.77
CA PHE A 211 16.81 5.86 -13.02
C PHE A 211 18.31 5.57 -13.10
N ASP A 212 19.04 6.39 -13.86
CA ASP A 212 20.50 6.36 -13.89
C ASP A 212 21.05 7.30 -12.82
N GLY A 213 21.82 6.76 -11.88
CA GLY A 213 22.43 7.53 -10.80
C GLY A 213 23.36 8.64 -11.29
N ASN A 214 23.93 8.52 -12.49
CA ASN A 214 24.75 9.58 -13.10
C ASN A 214 23.93 10.81 -13.48
N HIS A 215 22.60 10.69 -13.60
CA HIS A 215 21.69 11.79 -13.90
C HIS A 215 21.01 12.34 -12.62
N THR A 216 21.32 11.81 -11.46
CA THR A 216 20.85 12.36 -10.18
C THR A 216 21.71 13.56 -9.80
N SER A 217 21.08 14.68 -9.50
CA SER A 217 21.76 15.90 -9.11
C SER A 217 21.00 16.64 -8.01
N LYS A 218 21.71 17.50 -7.29
CA LYS A 218 21.07 18.37 -6.29
C LYS A 218 20.03 19.27 -6.95
N GLY A 219 18.88 19.39 -6.32
CA GLY A 219 17.78 20.23 -6.75
C GLY A 219 17.04 20.81 -5.56
N GLU A 220 16.13 21.73 -5.83
CA GLU A 220 15.29 22.36 -4.82
C GLU A 220 13.90 21.71 -4.83
N PHE A 221 13.37 21.46 -3.63
CA PHE A 221 11.98 21.07 -3.42
C PHE A 221 11.27 22.14 -2.60
N PHE A 222 10.14 22.62 -3.10
CA PHE A 222 9.37 23.69 -2.48
C PHE A 222 8.30 23.08 -1.58
N VAL A 223 8.56 23.06 -0.27
CA VAL A 223 7.63 22.56 0.74
C VAL A 223 6.38 23.46 0.78
N ASP A 224 6.61 24.76 0.74
CA ASP A 224 5.61 25.81 0.60
C ASP A 224 6.21 27.05 -0.08
N GLU A 225 5.47 28.13 -0.17
CA GLU A 225 5.91 29.38 -0.82
C GLU A 225 7.16 29.99 -0.17
N ASN A 226 7.41 29.69 1.10
CA ASN A 226 8.48 30.29 1.90
C ASN A 226 9.58 29.31 2.29
N THR A 227 9.37 28.01 2.06
CA THR A 227 10.28 26.96 2.54
C THR A 227 10.71 26.09 1.38
N LYS A 228 12.00 26.03 1.12
CA LYS A 228 12.60 25.10 0.16
C LYS A 228 13.70 24.27 0.83
N VAL A 229 13.85 23.04 0.38
CA VAL A 229 14.86 22.10 0.86
C VAL A 229 15.67 21.56 -0.31
N GLU A 230 16.92 21.21 -0.06
CA GLU A 230 17.77 20.55 -1.05
C GLU A 230 17.48 19.06 -1.07
N VAL A 231 17.30 18.51 -2.26
CA VAL A 231 17.04 17.08 -2.49
C VAL A 231 17.99 16.52 -3.55
N ASP A 232 18.16 15.21 -3.54
CA ASP A 232 18.79 14.49 -4.64
C ASP A 232 17.69 14.17 -5.68
N MET A 233 17.69 14.92 -6.78
CA MET A 233 16.69 14.83 -7.83
C MET A 233 17.13 13.82 -8.89
N MET A 234 16.41 12.71 -8.98
CA MET A 234 16.58 11.70 -10.03
C MET A 234 15.89 12.16 -11.31
N LYS A 235 16.51 11.87 -12.46
CA LYS A 235 15.99 12.30 -13.76
C LYS A 235 16.00 11.16 -14.74
N ARG A 236 14.89 11.02 -15.47
CA ARG A 236 14.77 10.09 -16.58
C ARG A 236 13.72 10.56 -17.55
N THR A 237 14.07 10.55 -18.83
CA THR A 237 13.09 10.71 -19.92
C THR A 237 12.82 9.34 -20.53
N GLY A 238 11.56 8.95 -20.62
CA GLY A 238 11.17 7.65 -21.11
C GLY A 238 9.69 7.59 -21.47
N ARG A 239 9.24 6.40 -21.85
CA ARG A 239 7.84 6.16 -22.16
C ARG A 239 7.13 5.63 -20.92
N TYR A 240 6.17 6.41 -20.43
CA TYR A 240 5.38 6.12 -19.26
C TYR A 240 3.89 6.29 -19.50
N ASP A 241 3.08 5.65 -18.71
CA ASP A 241 1.65 5.90 -18.64
C ASP A 241 1.41 7.22 -17.90
N PHE A 242 0.81 8.17 -18.57
CA PHE A 242 0.62 9.54 -18.12
C PHE A 242 -0.77 10.05 -18.47
N TYR A 243 -1.33 10.88 -17.62
CA TYR A 243 -2.60 11.56 -17.87
C TYR A 243 -2.59 12.94 -17.22
N GLN A 244 -3.04 13.95 -17.96
CA GLN A 244 -3.28 15.28 -17.44
C GLN A 244 -4.78 15.48 -17.26
N ASP A 245 -5.21 15.56 -15.99
CA ASP A 245 -6.61 15.80 -15.62
C ASP A 245 -6.86 17.30 -15.48
N MET A 246 -7.38 17.91 -16.54
CA MET A 246 -7.65 19.33 -16.56
C MET A 246 -8.79 19.72 -15.63
N ASP A 247 -9.76 18.84 -15.42
CA ASP A 247 -10.93 19.09 -14.56
C ASP A 247 -10.57 19.11 -13.08
N ASN A 248 -9.62 18.25 -12.69
CA ASN A 248 -9.14 18.15 -11.32
C ASN A 248 -7.79 18.84 -11.09
N HIS A 249 -7.30 19.60 -12.05
CA HIS A 249 -6.05 20.37 -11.95
C HIS A 249 -4.87 19.56 -11.48
N THR A 250 -4.64 18.38 -12.08
CA THR A 250 -3.60 17.46 -11.65
C THR A 250 -2.98 16.68 -12.79
N SER A 251 -1.71 16.32 -12.65
CA SER A 251 -1.02 15.40 -13.54
C SER A 251 -0.82 14.06 -12.83
N VAL A 252 -1.02 12.97 -13.55
CA VAL A 252 -0.93 11.60 -13.03
C VAL A 252 0.12 10.82 -13.81
N LEU A 253 1.03 10.19 -13.10
CA LEU A 253 2.09 9.35 -13.64
C LEU A 253 2.06 7.98 -12.99
N LEU A 254 2.18 6.92 -13.78
CA LEU A 254 2.34 5.56 -13.28
C LEU A 254 3.79 5.10 -13.50
N LEU A 255 4.47 4.78 -12.41
CA LEU A 255 5.81 4.19 -12.41
C LEU A 255 5.69 2.70 -12.04
N PRO A 256 5.82 1.77 -13.01
CA PRO A 256 5.70 0.35 -12.70
C PRO A 256 6.97 -0.16 -12.02
N TYR A 257 6.75 -1.00 -10.99
CA TYR A 257 7.77 -1.91 -10.50
C TYR A 257 7.79 -3.19 -11.36
N LYS A 258 8.86 -3.92 -11.31
CA LYS A 258 8.87 -5.29 -11.86
C LYS A 258 7.83 -6.13 -11.12
N GLY A 259 6.89 -6.70 -11.86
CA GLY A 259 5.79 -7.47 -11.30
C GLY A 259 4.44 -6.77 -11.41
N ASN A 260 3.56 -6.99 -10.44
CA ASN A 260 2.16 -6.52 -10.48
C ASN A 260 1.91 -5.24 -9.67
N THR A 261 2.94 -4.53 -9.29
CA THR A 261 2.86 -3.35 -8.43
C THR A 261 3.33 -2.10 -9.18
N SER A 262 2.67 -0.99 -8.95
CA SER A 262 3.04 0.31 -9.52
C SER A 262 2.90 1.42 -8.50
N MET A 263 3.72 2.46 -8.65
CA MET A 263 3.53 3.72 -7.95
C MET A 263 2.74 4.66 -8.84
N MET A 264 1.57 5.08 -8.39
CA MET A 264 0.81 6.17 -9.01
C MET A 264 1.14 7.46 -8.27
N ILE A 265 1.64 8.43 -9.02
CA ILE A 265 1.97 9.76 -8.50
C ILE A 265 0.93 10.73 -9.01
N VAL A 266 0.36 11.51 -8.10
CA VAL A 266 -0.63 12.53 -8.39
C VAL A 266 -0.05 13.88 -7.98
N LEU A 267 0.22 14.72 -8.97
CA LEU A 267 0.81 16.04 -8.80
C LEU A 267 -0.23 17.13 -9.09
N PRO A 268 -0.84 17.72 -8.06
CA PRO A 268 -1.72 18.86 -8.25
C PRO A 268 -0.98 20.07 -8.82
N ASP A 269 -1.68 20.88 -9.63
CA ASP A 269 -1.18 22.16 -10.09
C ASP A 269 -0.91 23.10 -8.90
N ASP A 270 -0.17 24.18 -9.14
CA ASP A 270 0.19 25.12 -8.08
C ASP A 270 -1.04 25.64 -7.33
N GLY A 271 -1.03 25.51 -6.01
CA GLY A 271 -2.12 25.91 -5.13
C GLY A 271 -3.36 25.01 -5.13
N LYS A 272 -3.34 23.88 -5.84
CA LYS A 272 -4.50 22.99 -6.00
C LYS A 272 -4.50 21.76 -5.09
N MET A 273 -3.46 21.54 -4.29
CA MET A 273 -3.37 20.36 -3.42
C MET A 273 -4.61 20.20 -2.54
N LYS A 274 -5.04 21.28 -1.88
CA LYS A 274 -6.21 21.21 -1.00
C LYS A 274 -7.50 20.87 -1.75
N GLU A 275 -7.72 21.43 -2.92
CA GLU A 275 -8.90 21.12 -3.73
C GLU A 275 -8.93 19.64 -4.13
N VAL A 276 -7.77 19.09 -4.51
CA VAL A 276 -7.65 17.66 -4.86
C VAL A 276 -7.89 16.78 -3.63
N GLU A 277 -7.28 17.10 -2.48
CA GLU A 277 -7.47 16.34 -1.24
C GLU A 277 -8.91 16.36 -0.73
N ASP A 278 -9.64 17.45 -0.94
CA ASP A 278 -11.02 17.59 -0.49
C ASP A 278 -12.00 16.68 -1.27
N VAL A 279 -11.69 16.37 -2.52
CA VAL A 279 -12.59 15.62 -3.42
C VAL A 279 -12.11 14.21 -3.76
N ILE A 280 -10.84 13.89 -3.55
CA ILE A 280 -10.25 12.63 -3.96
C ILE A 280 -10.96 11.42 -3.31
N CYS A 281 -11.25 10.42 -4.12
CA CYS A 281 -11.88 9.17 -3.70
C CYS A 281 -11.45 8.00 -4.63
N LYS A 282 -11.95 6.81 -4.36
CA LYS A 282 -11.65 5.63 -5.19
C LYS A 282 -12.00 5.80 -6.66
N ASP A 283 -13.05 6.55 -6.97
CA ASP A 283 -13.48 6.79 -8.35
C ASP A 283 -12.49 7.64 -9.12
N HIS A 284 -11.78 8.56 -8.46
CA HIS A 284 -10.67 9.29 -9.06
C HIS A 284 -9.50 8.36 -9.41
N ILE A 285 -9.12 7.46 -8.51
CA ILE A 285 -8.06 6.49 -8.80
C ILE A 285 -8.41 5.63 -10.01
N ARG A 286 -9.64 5.14 -10.09
CA ARG A 286 -10.13 4.36 -11.23
C ARG A 286 -10.11 5.20 -12.50
N HIS A 287 -10.68 6.40 -12.46
CA HIS A 287 -10.72 7.30 -13.61
C HIS A 287 -9.32 7.62 -14.13
N TRP A 288 -8.39 7.97 -13.24
CA TRP A 288 -7.01 8.24 -13.63
C TRP A 288 -6.33 7.02 -14.24
N HIS A 289 -6.47 5.86 -13.60
CA HIS A 289 -5.90 4.61 -14.11
C HIS A 289 -6.43 4.28 -15.51
N ASP A 290 -7.74 4.40 -15.73
CA ASP A 290 -8.37 4.11 -17.02
C ASP A 290 -8.05 5.16 -18.08
N SER A 291 -7.67 6.36 -17.69
CA SER A 291 -7.34 7.49 -18.60
C SER A 291 -5.85 7.56 -18.95
N LEU A 292 -5.00 6.79 -18.28
CA LEU A 292 -3.57 6.76 -18.56
C LEU A 292 -3.31 6.32 -20.00
N SER A 293 -2.38 6.99 -20.66
CA SER A 293 -1.91 6.62 -21.99
C SER A 293 -0.40 6.75 -22.09
N ARG A 294 0.19 5.94 -22.96
CA ARG A 294 1.64 5.88 -23.14
C ARG A 294 2.16 7.13 -23.81
N ASN A 295 2.94 7.91 -23.08
CA ASN A 295 3.56 9.15 -23.56
C ASN A 295 5.06 9.17 -23.29
N SER A 296 5.78 10.02 -24.02
CA SER A 296 7.13 10.40 -23.66
C SER A 296 7.05 11.39 -22.49
N VAL A 297 7.69 11.08 -21.38
CA VAL A 297 7.63 11.88 -20.17
C VAL A 297 9.04 12.14 -19.64
N ASP A 298 9.32 13.39 -19.36
CA ASP A 298 10.52 13.84 -18.66
C ASP A 298 10.21 13.87 -17.15
N VAL A 299 10.72 12.87 -16.43
CA VAL A 299 10.44 12.66 -15.01
C VAL A 299 11.60 13.16 -14.17
N GLU A 300 11.30 14.08 -13.26
CA GLU A 300 12.22 14.46 -12.19
C GLU A 300 11.57 14.15 -10.84
N MET A 301 12.21 13.30 -10.05
CA MET A 301 11.65 12.79 -8.80
C MET A 301 12.73 12.77 -7.71
N PRO A 302 12.45 13.31 -6.53
CA PRO A 302 13.43 13.27 -5.43
C PRO A 302 13.64 11.85 -4.93
N LYS A 303 14.87 11.55 -4.51
CA LYS A 303 15.13 10.40 -3.62
C LYS A 303 14.56 10.73 -2.25
N PHE A 304 13.89 9.77 -1.64
CA PHE A 304 13.41 9.92 -0.27
C PHE A 304 13.24 8.58 0.43
N ALA A 305 13.30 8.63 1.75
CA ALA A 305 12.87 7.54 2.62
C ALA A 305 11.88 8.11 3.63
N ILE A 306 10.73 7.48 3.71
CA ILE A 306 9.64 7.93 4.57
C ILE A 306 9.16 6.78 5.45
N SER A 307 8.92 7.10 6.71
CA SER A 307 8.32 6.19 7.68
C SER A 307 7.12 6.88 8.30
N GLY A 308 5.93 6.35 8.02
CA GLY A 308 4.70 6.80 8.66
C GLY A 308 4.40 5.95 9.88
N ASP A 309 4.31 6.58 11.05
CA ASP A 309 3.79 5.96 12.25
C ASP A 309 2.46 6.63 12.61
N ALA A 310 1.39 5.85 12.62
CA ALA A 310 0.06 6.35 12.91
C ALA A 310 -0.43 5.76 14.23
N ALA A 311 -0.72 6.65 15.19
CA ALA A 311 -1.56 6.32 16.33
C ALA A 311 -3.01 6.30 15.83
N LEU A 312 -3.55 5.11 15.61
CA LEU A 312 -4.85 4.93 14.96
C LEU A 312 -6.04 5.16 15.89
N ASP A 313 -5.84 5.16 17.19
CA ASP A 313 -6.90 5.15 18.19
C ASP A 313 -7.91 6.29 18.00
N GLU A 314 -7.43 7.52 17.94
CA GLU A 314 -8.29 8.70 17.79
C GLU A 314 -8.98 8.72 16.42
N SER A 315 -8.25 8.41 15.34
CA SER A 315 -8.81 8.39 14.00
C SER A 315 -9.91 7.34 13.86
N LEU A 316 -9.72 6.16 14.38
CA LEU A 316 -10.71 5.08 14.32
C LEU A 316 -11.96 5.39 15.16
N LYS A 317 -11.78 6.00 16.34
CA LYS A 317 -12.90 6.47 17.17
C LYS A 317 -13.73 7.53 16.43
N GLU A 318 -13.08 8.51 15.85
CA GLU A 318 -13.74 9.58 15.08
C GLU A 318 -14.46 9.05 13.82
N MET A 319 -13.95 7.97 13.23
CA MET A 319 -14.56 7.30 12.08
C MET A 319 -15.75 6.39 12.47
N GLY A 320 -16.03 6.22 13.77
CA GLY A 320 -17.17 5.46 14.25
C GLY A 320 -16.86 4.18 15.03
N MET A 321 -15.58 3.84 15.24
CA MET A 321 -15.14 2.64 15.95
C MET A 321 -14.88 2.94 17.43
N THR A 322 -15.90 3.43 18.14
CA THR A 322 -15.75 3.89 19.53
C THR A 322 -15.80 2.76 20.55
N ASN A 323 -16.68 1.78 20.31
CA ASN A 323 -16.98 0.73 21.29
C ASN A 323 -15.77 -0.17 21.56
N ALA A 324 -14.97 -0.48 20.52
CA ALA A 324 -13.80 -1.35 20.64
C ALA A 324 -12.73 -0.84 21.63
N PHE A 325 -12.66 0.48 21.82
CA PHE A 325 -11.70 1.12 22.73
C PHE A 325 -12.26 1.43 24.11
N GLY A 326 -13.53 1.20 24.33
CA GLY A 326 -14.24 1.57 25.56
C GLY A 326 -14.54 0.40 26.47
N ASP A 327 -15.10 0.71 27.64
CA ASP A 327 -15.42 -0.29 28.66
C ASP A 327 -16.62 -1.18 28.28
N THR A 328 -17.36 -0.81 27.23
CA THR A 328 -18.47 -1.59 26.68
C THR A 328 -18.05 -2.50 25.51
N ALA A 329 -16.76 -2.56 25.21
CA ALA A 329 -16.23 -3.44 24.17
C ALA A 329 -16.59 -4.91 24.42
N ASP A 330 -16.92 -5.61 23.36
CA ASP A 330 -17.23 -7.04 23.39
C ASP A 330 -16.30 -7.80 22.45
N PHE A 331 -15.24 -8.36 23.00
CA PHE A 331 -14.32 -9.29 22.37
C PHE A 331 -14.49 -10.71 22.90
N GLY A 332 -15.73 -11.11 23.17
CA GLY A 332 -16.09 -12.45 23.65
C GLY A 332 -15.67 -13.57 22.70
N GLY A 333 -15.34 -13.26 21.44
CA GLY A 333 -14.75 -14.21 20.50
C GLY A 333 -13.26 -14.44 20.70
N ILE A 334 -12.56 -13.58 21.43
CA ILE A 334 -11.16 -13.77 21.82
C ILE A 334 -11.06 -14.50 23.16
N SER A 335 -11.85 -14.06 24.15
CA SER A 335 -11.89 -14.68 25.48
C SER A 335 -13.29 -14.56 26.07
N ASP A 336 -13.77 -15.64 26.68
CA ASP A 336 -15.00 -15.69 27.44
C ASP A 336 -14.75 -15.52 28.95
N GLU A 337 -13.50 -15.58 29.40
CA GLU A 337 -13.09 -15.44 30.80
C GLU A 337 -12.70 -14.02 31.16
N VAL A 338 -12.09 -13.28 30.23
CA VAL A 338 -11.55 -11.94 30.50
C VAL A 338 -12.19 -10.94 29.53
N LYS A 339 -12.72 -9.85 30.11
CA LYS A 339 -13.26 -8.75 29.33
C LYS A 339 -12.12 -7.91 28.73
N LEU A 340 -12.07 -7.81 27.41
CA LEU A 340 -11.02 -7.14 26.66
C LEU A 340 -11.56 -5.89 25.95
N LYS A 341 -10.70 -4.90 25.82
CA LYS A 341 -10.83 -3.76 24.90
C LYS A 341 -9.50 -3.52 24.20
N VAL A 342 -9.51 -2.81 23.10
CA VAL A 342 -8.28 -2.37 22.45
C VAL A 342 -7.65 -1.28 23.30
N SER A 343 -6.52 -1.59 23.92
CA SER A 343 -5.76 -0.62 24.72
C SER A 343 -4.98 0.36 23.85
N LYS A 344 -4.47 -0.13 22.72
CA LYS A 344 -3.70 0.65 21.75
C LYS A 344 -3.75 -0.03 20.38
N ALA A 345 -3.82 0.77 19.33
CA ALA A 345 -3.67 0.32 17.94
C ALA A 345 -2.54 1.11 17.28
N SER A 346 -1.51 0.41 16.84
CA SER A 346 -0.31 1.00 16.22
C SER A 346 -0.11 0.46 14.82
N HIS A 347 0.25 1.35 13.91
CA HIS A 347 0.56 1.03 12.53
C HIS A 347 1.83 1.76 12.10
N GLN A 348 2.69 1.05 11.38
CA GLN A 348 3.87 1.64 10.75
C GLN A 348 4.04 1.12 9.33
N ALA A 349 4.31 2.04 8.41
CA ALA A 349 4.64 1.77 7.03
C ALA A 349 5.94 2.45 6.67
N VAL A 350 6.78 1.79 5.88
CA VAL A 350 8.08 2.30 5.46
C VAL A 350 8.24 2.16 3.96
N LEU A 351 8.68 3.23 3.31
CA LEU A 351 9.00 3.30 1.89
C LEU A 351 10.32 4.01 1.68
N SER A 352 11.20 3.40 0.89
CA SER A 352 12.39 4.06 0.34
C SER A 352 12.26 4.15 -1.18
N VAL A 353 12.65 5.28 -1.74
CA VAL A 353 12.65 5.55 -3.17
C VAL A 353 14.04 6.01 -3.60
N ASP A 354 14.66 5.25 -4.47
CA ASP A 354 15.95 5.55 -5.09
C ASP A 354 15.95 5.23 -6.59
N GLU A 355 17.11 5.30 -7.24
CA GLU A 355 17.24 5.10 -8.69
C GLU A 355 16.83 3.70 -9.16
N THR A 356 16.98 2.70 -8.33
CA THR A 356 16.71 1.29 -8.68
C THR A 356 15.31 0.84 -8.28
N GLY A 357 14.61 1.64 -7.49
CA GLY A 357 13.36 1.33 -6.83
C GLY A 357 13.56 1.30 -5.33
N THR A 358 13.84 0.16 -4.78
CA THR A 358 14.13 -0.02 -3.36
C THR A 358 15.33 -0.92 -3.05
N GLU A 359 16.19 -1.24 -4.02
CA GLU A 359 17.57 -1.73 -3.84
C GLU A 359 18.27 -2.04 -5.17
N ALA A 360 19.60 -1.96 -5.17
CA ALA A 360 20.43 -1.78 -6.35
C ALA A 360 20.60 -3.00 -7.27
N ALA A 361 20.41 -2.78 -8.56
CA ALA A 361 21.16 -3.42 -9.64
C ALA A 361 21.10 -2.52 -10.89
N ALA A 362 22.23 -2.10 -11.38
CA ALA A 362 22.32 -1.24 -12.55
C ALA A 362 21.97 -1.99 -13.83
N ALA A 363 20.99 -1.50 -14.57
CA ALA A 363 20.75 -1.89 -15.95
C ALA A 363 20.59 -0.63 -16.81
N THR A 364 21.42 -0.50 -17.83
CA THR A 364 21.32 0.60 -18.78
C THR A 364 20.37 0.19 -19.90
N THR A 365 19.21 0.82 -19.98
CA THR A 365 18.29 0.64 -21.09
C THR A 365 18.32 1.86 -22.00
N ILE A 366 18.66 1.67 -23.27
CA ILE A 366 18.60 2.72 -24.27
C ILE A 366 17.19 2.71 -24.87
N GLU A 367 16.43 3.77 -24.62
CA GLU A 367 15.13 3.98 -25.27
C GLU A 367 15.26 4.92 -26.47
N VAL A 368 14.67 4.53 -27.60
CA VAL A 368 14.56 5.40 -28.77
C VAL A 368 13.39 6.35 -28.54
N MET A 369 13.69 7.64 -28.45
CA MET A 369 12.70 8.69 -28.18
C MET A 369 11.99 9.14 -29.46
N PRO A 370 10.66 9.37 -29.42
CA PRO A 370 9.96 10.01 -30.53
C PRO A 370 10.38 11.49 -30.65
N MET A 371 10.19 12.06 -31.85
CA MET A 371 10.58 13.44 -32.17
C MET A 371 9.68 14.52 -31.59
N SER A 372 8.69 14.16 -30.74
CA SER A 372 7.81 15.11 -30.05
C SER A 372 8.41 15.54 -28.71
N MET A 373 8.09 16.77 -28.27
CA MET A 373 8.47 17.22 -26.93
C MET A 373 7.82 16.32 -25.87
N PRO A 374 8.58 15.85 -24.88
CA PRO A 374 8.02 15.04 -23.80
C PRO A 374 7.10 15.87 -22.90
N GLU A 375 6.11 15.20 -22.30
CA GLU A 375 5.40 15.72 -21.15
C GLU A 375 6.37 15.89 -19.97
N ARG A 376 6.11 16.85 -19.12
CA ARG A 376 6.99 17.13 -17.97
C ARG A 376 6.30 16.76 -16.67
N MET A 377 6.96 15.92 -15.88
CA MET A 377 6.51 15.55 -14.55
C MET A 377 7.64 15.86 -13.56
N ILE A 378 7.65 17.08 -13.06
CA ILE A 378 8.68 17.61 -12.17
C ILE A 378 8.14 17.62 -10.72
N LEU A 379 8.61 16.69 -9.92
CA LEU A 379 8.16 16.50 -8.54
C LEU A 379 9.00 17.33 -7.57
N ASN A 380 8.91 18.65 -7.69
CA ASN A 380 9.63 19.61 -6.87
C ASN A 380 8.70 20.39 -5.91
N LYS A 381 7.52 19.90 -5.69
CA LYS A 381 6.51 20.43 -4.77
C LYS A 381 5.67 19.28 -4.23
N PRO A 382 4.85 19.47 -3.18
CA PRO A 382 4.07 18.38 -2.59
C PRO A 382 3.24 17.59 -3.60
N PHE A 383 3.24 16.27 -3.46
CA PHE A 383 2.51 15.35 -4.31
C PHE A 383 1.92 14.20 -3.50
N LEU A 384 0.88 13.57 -4.07
CA LEU A 384 0.29 12.36 -3.52
C LEU A 384 0.92 11.13 -4.16
N VAL A 385 1.06 10.07 -3.38
CA VAL A 385 1.61 8.80 -3.83
C VAL A 385 0.71 7.65 -3.40
N PHE A 386 0.50 6.71 -4.33
CA PHE A 386 -0.25 5.47 -4.10
C PHE A 386 0.59 4.31 -4.62
N ILE A 387 0.79 3.28 -3.82
CA ILE A 387 1.36 2.03 -4.32
C ILE A 387 0.21 1.05 -4.48
N LEU A 388 -0.01 0.65 -5.73
CA LEU A 388 -1.13 -0.18 -6.17
C LEU A 388 -0.65 -1.58 -6.52
N GLU A 389 -1.36 -2.58 -6.05
CA GLU A 389 -1.16 -3.97 -6.44
C GLU A 389 -2.33 -4.39 -7.35
N HIS A 390 -2.02 -4.71 -8.61
CA HIS A 390 -3.03 -4.81 -9.67
C HIS A 390 -3.83 -6.12 -9.64
N SER A 391 -3.22 -7.23 -9.22
CA SER A 391 -3.91 -8.53 -9.21
C SER A 391 -5.03 -8.61 -8.17
N THR A 392 -4.83 -8.00 -7.02
CA THR A 392 -5.80 -7.94 -5.92
C THR A 392 -6.61 -6.65 -5.91
N ARG A 393 -6.27 -5.68 -6.75
CA ARG A 393 -6.83 -4.33 -6.78
C ARG A 393 -6.72 -3.62 -5.43
N SER A 394 -5.56 -3.77 -4.79
CA SER A 394 -5.30 -3.23 -3.45
C SER A 394 -4.49 -1.94 -3.50
N ILE A 395 -4.80 -1.01 -2.59
CA ILE A 395 -3.95 0.12 -2.26
C ILE A 395 -3.02 -0.33 -1.13
N LEU A 396 -1.77 -0.65 -1.47
CA LEU A 396 -0.78 -1.09 -0.50
C LEU A 396 -0.32 0.04 0.40
N PHE A 397 -0.06 1.21 -0.20
CA PHE A 397 0.39 2.42 0.51
C PHE A 397 -0.26 3.65 -0.09
N MET A 398 -0.39 4.65 0.74
CA MET A 398 -0.95 5.94 0.39
C MET A 398 -0.29 7.03 1.22
N GLY A 399 -0.01 8.17 0.60
CA GLY A 399 0.59 9.27 1.33
C GLY A 399 0.66 10.58 0.59
N LYS A 400 1.10 11.59 1.32
CA LYS A 400 1.44 12.92 0.82
C LYS A 400 2.89 13.20 1.17
N ILE A 401 3.69 13.45 0.17
CA ILE A 401 5.09 13.86 0.32
C ILE A 401 5.14 15.38 0.29
N SER A 402 5.15 15.98 1.45
CA SER A 402 5.25 17.43 1.63
C SER A 402 6.70 17.89 1.77
N ASN A 403 7.56 17.04 2.33
CA ASN A 403 8.99 17.30 2.49
C ASN A 403 9.79 15.99 2.36
N PRO A 404 10.48 15.77 1.24
CA PRO A 404 11.24 14.54 1.02
C PRO A 404 12.46 14.35 1.94
N THR A 405 12.87 15.38 2.66
CA THR A 405 14.03 15.35 3.59
C THR A 405 13.64 14.93 5.00
N GLU A 406 12.36 14.86 5.30
CA GLU A 406 11.83 14.37 6.58
C GLU A 406 11.35 12.93 6.45
N ALA A 407 11.80 12.10 7.39
CA ALA A 407 11.38 10.70 7.47
C ALA A 407 9.93 10.56 7.98
#